data_b52d229c2dc0a78e4dd729481954258c
#
_entry.id   b52d229c2dc0a78e4dd729481954258c
#
_cell.length_a   1.000
_cell.length_b   1.000
_cell.length_c   1.000
_cell.angle_alpha   90.00
_cell.angle_beta   90.00
_cell.angle_gamma   90.00
#
_symmetry.space_group_name_H-M   'P 1'
#
loop_
_entity.id
_entity.type
_entity.pdbx_description
1 polymer ?
#
loop_
_entity_poly.entity_id
_entity_poly.type
_entity_poly.pdbx_seq_one_letter_code
_entity_poly.pdbx_strand_id
1 'polypeptide(L)'
;MNHEHYLQIAEKVATLGRCKRRQIGCVLVDSSGDILSDGWNGPPNNMKSCFESPCEGADVPAGMGATQKVACMGVHAEIAALLKTNAKDVFGVYSNKAPCQNCVLTLLNTNCRRIVFRTASNDTKNCELWESAGREWIHLPG
;
A
#
# COMPACT_ATOMS: atom_id res chain seq x y z
N MET A 1 10.70 12.17 -12.14
CA MET A 1 9.60 12.23 -11.15
C MET A 1 10.15 12.55 -9.78
N ASN A 2 9.47 13.41 -9.06
CA ASN A 2 9.87 13.77 -7.71
C ASN A 2 9.28 12.78 -6.70
N HIS A 3 10.05 11.75 -6.36
CA HIS A 3 9.60 10.69 -5.43
C HIS A 3 9.23 11.24 -4.05
N GLU A 4 10.00 12.20 -3.55
CA GLU A 4 9.75 12.80 -2.23
C GLU A 4 8.37 13.46 -2.17
N HIS A 5 8.01 14.18 -3.21
CA HIS A 5 6.72 14.86 -3.30
C HIS A 5 5.55 13.88 -3.17
N TYR A 6 5.59 12.79 -3.92
CA TYR A 6 4.51 11.79 -3.89
C TYR A 6 4.48 11.02 -2.57
N LEU A 7 5.65 10.76 -1.97
CA LEU A 7 5.70 10.11 -0.67
C LEU A 7 5.10 10.98 0.42
N GLN A 8 5.32 12.29 0.37
CA GLN A 8 4.69 13.21 1.32
C GLN A 8 3.17 13.20 1.19
N ILE A 9 2.66 13.10 -0.04
CA ILE A 9 1.23 12.98 -0.26
C ILE A 9 0.71 11.64 0.31
N ALA A 10 1.42 10.55 0.05
CA ALA A 10 1.05 9.25 0.58
C ALA A 10 1.01 9.24 2.11
N GLU A 11 1.94 9.92 2.76
CA GLU A 11 1.97 10.04 4.22
C GLU A 11 0.75 10.81 4.74
N LYS A 12 0.31 11.84 4.04
CA LYS A 12 -0.91 12.56 4.40
C LYS A 12 -2.16 11.69 4.19
N VAL A 13 -2.21 10.96 3.08
CA VAL A 13 -3.30 10.02 2.80
C VAL A 13 -3.37 8.94 3.88
N ALA A 14 -2.24 8.50 4.39
CA ALA A 14 -2.17 7.48 5.44
C ALA A 14 -2.93 7.91 6.71
N THR A 15 -3.05 9.20 6.98
CA THR A 15 -3.81 9.70 8.14
C THR A 15 -5.30 9.37 8.04
N LEU A 16 -5.79 9.05 6.85
CA LEU A 16 -7.17 8.63 6.61
C LEU A 16 -7.38 7.14 6.86
N GLY A 17 -6.31 6.39 7.12
CA GLY A 17 -6.39 4.95 7.35
C GLY A 17 -7.36 4.60 8.46
N ARG A 18 -8.19 3.57 8.22
CA ARG A 18 -9.27 3.15 9.10
C ARG A 18 -8.94 1.87 9.87
N CYS A 19 -7.69 1.39 9.80
CA CYS A 19 -7.21 0.25 10.56
C CYS A 19 -6.53 0.73 11.84
N LYS A 20 -6.99 0.20 12.98
CA LYS A 20 -6.44 0.55 14.30
C LYS A 20 -4.97 0.16 14.46
N ARG A 21 -4.58 -0.96 13.86
CA ARG A 21 -3.26 -1.54 14.01
C ARG A 21 -2.17 -0.75 13.31
N ARG A 22 -2.45 -0.23 12.11
CA ARG A 22 -1.54 0.65 11.37
C ARG A 22 -2.32 1.42 10.31
N GLN A 23 -1.81 2.59 9.97
CA GLN A 23 -2.40 3.43 8.95
C GLN A 23 -1.47 3.50 7.75
N ILE A 24 -1.95 3.03 6.60
CA ILE A 24 -1.22 3.00 5.34
C ILE A 24 -1.93 3.87 4.33
N GLY A 25 -1.17 4.65 3.59
CA GLY A 25 -1.68 5.44 2.49
C GLY A 25 -0.82 5.27 1.26
N CYS A 26 -1.42 5.33 0.10
CA CYS A 26 -0.68 5.27 -1.15
C CYS A 26 -1.23 6.22 -2.20
N VAL A 27 -0.37 6.53 -3.16
CA VAL A 27 -0.68 7.36 -4.32
C VAL A 27 -0.24 6.61 -5.56
N LEU A 28 -1.11 6.57 -6.56
CA LEU A 28 -0.81 5.98 -7.86
C LEU A 28 -0.59 7.09 -8.87
N VAL A 29 0.47 6.96 -9.67
CA VAL A 29 0.80 7.95 -10.71
C VAL A 29 0.92 7.27 -12.07
N ASP A 30 0.69 8.03 -13.14
CA ASP A 30 0.90 7.56 -14.49
C ASP A 30 2.32 7.85 -14.97
N SER A 31 2.64 7.49 -16.22
CA SER A 31 3.98 7.68 -16.79
C SER A 31 4.35 9.15 -16.96
N SER A 32 3.39 10.05 -16.99
CA SER A 32 3.63 11.50 -17.08
C SER A 32 3.82 12.16 -15.72
N GLY A 33 3.62 11.41 -14.63
CA GLY A 33 3.72 11.96 -13.27
C GLY A 33 2.42 12.50 -12.72
N ASP A 34 1.31 12.37 -13.45
CA ASP A 34 0.00 12.79 -12.95
C ASP A 34 -0.53 11.78 -11.93
N ILE A 35 -1.13 12.31 -10.87
CA ILE A 35 -1.76 11.47 -9.85
C ILE A 35 -3.07 10.91 -10.39
N LEU A 36 -3.17 9.58 -10.45
CA LEU A 36 -4.37 8.88 -10.90
C LEU A 36 -5.38 8.68 -9.78
N SER A 37 -4.90 8.29 -8.61
CA SER A 37 -5.76 8.04 -7.45
C SER A 37 -4.92 7.95 -6.19
N ASP A 38 -5.63 7.90 -5.07
CA ASP A 38 -5.04 7.60 -3.77
C ASP A 38 -5.86 6.52 -3.08
N GLY A 39 -5.29 5.93 -2.04
CA GLY A 39 -5.98 4.92 -1.26
C GLY A 39 -5.41 4.84 0.14
N TRP A 40 -6.25 4.42 1.07
CA TRP A 40 -5.86 4.17 2.45
C TRP A 40 -6.48 2.86 2.91
N ASN A 41 -5.85 2.24 3.90
CA ASN A 41 -6.30 0.94 4.37
C ASN A 41 -7.48 1.07 5.34
N GLY A 42 -8.29 0.02 5.40
CA GLY A 42 -9.41 -0.04 6.33
C GLY A 42 -10.45 -1.06 5.90
N PRO A 43 -11.42 -1.35 6.78
CA PRO A 43 -12.57 -2.17 6.40
C PRO A 43 -13.29 -1.54 5.20
N PRO A 44 -14.12 -2.32 4.47
CA PRO A 44 -14.89 -1.77 3.36
C PRO A 44 -15.62 -0.47 3.74
N ASN A 45 -15.78 0.43 2.77
CA ASN A 45 -16.29 1.77 3.03
C ASN A 45 -17.65 1.83 3.72
N ASN A 46 -18.49 0.81 3.51
CA ASN A 46 -19.82 0.74 4.11
C ASN A 46 -19.83 0.08 5.49
N MET A 47 -18.65 -0.24 6.03
CA MET A 47 -18.50 -0.85 7.34
C MET A 47 -17.85 0.14 8.31
N LYS A 48 -18.05 -0.08 9.61
CA LYS A 48 -17.41 0.74 10.64
C LYS A 48 -15.89 0.59 10.57
N SER A 49 -15.17 1.66 10.89
CA SER A 49 -13.73 1.60 10.98
C SER A 49 -13.26 0.64 12.08
N CYS A 50 -12.02 0.21 12.01
CA CYS A 50 -11.43 -0.64 13.04
C CYS A 50 -11.32 0.10 14.39
N PHE A 51 -11.29 1.44 14.36
CA PHE A 51 -11.31 2.25 15.58
C PHE A 51 -12.67 2.17 16.31
N GLU A 52 -13.76 2.10 15.54
CA GLU A 52 -15.11 2.01 16.09
C GLU A 52 -15.52 0.59 16.42
N SER A 53 -15.08 -0.38 15.61
CA SER A 53 -15.41 -1.80 15.75
C SER A 53 -14.14 -2.61 15.46
N PRO A 54 -13.24 -2.79 16.44
CA PRO A 54 -11.97 -3.48 16.23
C PRO A 54 -12.17 -4.91 15.74
N CYS A 55 -11.42 -5.30 14.71
CA CYS A 55 -11.37 -6.68 14.25
C CYS A 55 -10.47 -7.50 15.17
N GLU A 56 -10.48 -8.83 14.99
CA GLU A 56 -9.66 -9.72 15.82
C GLU A 56 -8.17 -9.40 15.79
N GLY A 57 -7.68 -8.87 14.65
CA GLY A 57 -6.28 -8.51 14.50
C GLY A 57 -5.90 -7.13 15.00
N ALA A 58 -6.85 -6.34 15.51
CA ALA A 58 -6.64 -4.92 15.81
C ALA A 58 -5.53 -4.67 16.85
N ASP A 59 -5.40 -5.57 17.82
CA ASP A 59 -4.42 -5.44 18.91
C ASP A 59 -3.18 -6.30 18.72
N VAL A 60 -3.06 -6.99 17.60
CA VAL A 60 -1.87 -7.78 17.29
C VAL A 60 -0.74 -6.82 16.88
N PRO A 61 0.46 -6.97 17.47
CA PRO A 61 1.59 -6.11 17.10
C PRO A 61 1.88 -6.16 15.61
N ALA A 62 2.31 -5.03 15.06
CA ALA A 62 2.67 -4.93 13.63
C ALA A 62 3.77 -5.94 13.28
N GLY A 63 3.61 -6.62 12.16
CA GLY A 63 4.55 -7.64 11.68
C GLY A 63 4.23 -9.05 12.15
N MET A 64 3.31 -9.24 13.09
CA MET A 64 2.99 -10.56 13.63
C MET A 64 1.69 -11.16 13.10
N GLY A 65 0.88 -10.39 12.39
CA GLY A 65 -0.44 -10.84 11.95
C GLY A 65 -0.40 -12.04 11.02
N ALA A 66 0.57 -12.10 10.12
CA ALA A 66 0.69 -13.18 9.13
C ALA A 66 0.96 -14.53 9.79
N THR A 67 1.75 -14.55 10.87
CA THR A 67 2.10 -15.78 11.57
C THR A 67 1.01 -16.23 12.50
N GLN A 68 0.13 -15.33 12.95
CA GLN A 68 -0.91 -15.61 13.92
C GLN A 68 -2.27 -15.89 13.27
N LYS A 69 -2.37 -15.79 11.96
CA LYS A 69 -3.60 -16.08 11.19
C LYS A 69 -4.83 -15.37 11.76
N VAL A 70 -4.66 -14.14 12.23
CA VAL A 70 -5.77 -13.36 12.77
C VAL A 70 -6.66 -12.85 11.64
N ALA A 71 -7.97 -12.81 11.89
CA ALA A 71 -8.93 -12.28 10.94
C ALA A 71 -8.78 -10.75 10.83
N CYS A 72 -8.49 -10.27 9.65
CA CYS A 72 -8.41 -8.85 9.36
C CYS A 72 -9.41 -8.50 8.26
N MET A 73 -10.27 -7.52 8.54
CA MET A 73 -11.30 -7.06 7.58
C MET A 73 -10.78 -5.91 6.71
N GLY A 74 -9.51 -5.59 6.80
CA GLY A 74 -8.93 -4.43 6.12
C GLY A 74 -8.67 -4.68 4.64
N VAL A 75 -9.13 -3.75 3.81
CA VAL A 75 -8.70 -3.63 2.42
C VAL A 75 -7.40 -2.83 2.42
N HIS A 76 -6.39 -3.32 1.70
CA HIS A 76 -5.09 -2.65 1.67
C HIS A 76 -5.17 -1.36 0.85
N ALA A 77 -4.32 -0.39 1.20
CA ALA A 77 -4.31 0.93 0.58
C ALA A 77 -4.10 0.86 -0.94
N GLU A 78 -3.19 0.00 -1.39
CA GLU A 78 -2.88 -0.16 -2.81
C GLU A 78 -4.08 -0.69 -3.57
N ILE A 79 -4.79 -1.65 -3.00
CA ILE A 79 -6.01 -2.21 -3.62
C ILE A 79 -7.11 -1.15 -3.66
N ALA A 80 -7.30 -0.41 -2.57
CA ALA A 80 -8.28 0.67 -2.50
C ALA A 80 -8.02 1.72 -3.60
N ALA A 81 -6.76 2.08 -3.82
CA ALA A 81 -6.39 3.02 -4.87
C ALA A 81 -6.64 2.46 -6.28
N LEU A 82 -6.29 1.19 -6.51
CA LEU A 82 -6.48 0.53 -7.80
C LEU A 82 -7.95 0.46 -8.20
N LEU A 83 -8.85 0.29 -7.24
CA LEU A 83 -10.28 0.23 -7.51
C LEU A 83 -10.85 1.55 -8.05
N LYS A 84 -10.14 2.65 -7.90
CA LYS A 84 -10.58 3.98 -8.32
C LYS A 84 -9.98 4.44 -9.65
N THR A 85 -9.17 3.61 -10.30
CA THR A 85 -8.50 4.00 -11.54
C THR A 85 -8.38 2.80 -12.48
N ASN A 86 -7.89 3.07 -13.71
CA ASN A 86 -7.58 2.02 -14.67
C ASN A 86 -6.17 1.49 -14.37
N ALA A 87 -6.08 0.20 -14.03
CA ALA A 87 -4.82 -0.44 -13.68
C ALA A 87 -3.78 -0.35 -14.81
N LYS A 88 -4.20 -0.24 -16.06
CA LYS A 88 -3.29 -0.14 -17.21
C LYS A 88 -2.51 1.17 -17.23
N ASP A 89 -3.05 2.22 -16.60
CA ASP A 89 -2.42 3.54 -16.60
C ASP A 89 -1.43 3.71 -15.44
N VAL A 90 -1.42 2.80 -14.48
CA VAL A 90 -0.55 2.90 -13.31
C VAL A 90 0.89 2.64 -13.72
N PHE A 91 1.75 3.62 -13.46
CA PHE A 91 3.19 3.53 -13.71
C PHE A 91 3.99 3.46 -12.41
N GLY A 92 3.56 4.13 -11.36
CA GLY A 92 4.24 4.15 -10.08
C GLY A 92 3.29 4.10 -8.90
N VAL A 93 3.73 3.43 -7.82
CA VAL A 93 3.03 3.35 -6.54
C VAL A 93 3.93 3.97 -5.48
N TYR A 94 3.38 4.92 -4.74
CA TYR A 94 4.07 5.56 -3.62
C TYR A 94 3.30 5.27 -2.34
N SER A 95 3.98 4.74 -1.34
CA SER A 95 3.35 4.32 -0.09
C SER A 95 4.24 4.64 1.10
N ASN A 96 3.63 4.87 2.26
CA ASN A 96 4.41 5.05 3.49
C ASN A 96 5.02 3.75 4.01
N LYS A 97 4.57 2.59 3.50
CA LYS A 97 5.14 1.30 3.86
C LYS A 97 5.22 0.38 2.65
N ALA A 98 6.26 -0.45 2.60
CA ALA A 98 6.43 -1.44 1.53
C ALA A 98 5.19 -2.33 1.41
N PRO A 99 4.70 -2.59 0.17
CA PRO A 99 3.54 -3.45 -0.04
C PRO A 99 3.79 -4.88 0.41
N CYS A 100 2.72 -5.54 0.86
CA CYS A 100 2.78 -6.97 1.17
C CYS A 100 2.77 -7.81 -0.10
N GLN A 101 2.99 -9.12 0.05
CA GLN A 101 3.06 -10.04 -1.08
C GLN A 101 1.81 -10.01 -1.96
N ASN A 102 0.61 -9.98 -1.36
CA ASN A 102 -0.63 -9.94 -2.14
C ASN A 102 -0.73 -8.67 -2.99
N CYS A 103 -0.31 -7.54 -2.45
CA CYS A 103 -0.30 -6.28 -3.20
C CYS A 103 0.73 -6.30 -4.32
N VAL A 104 1.92 -6.86 -4.07
CA VAL A 104 2.95 -7.03 -5.10
C VAL A 104 2.44 -7.91 -6.24
N LEU A 105 1.84 -9.05 -5.90
CA LEU A 105 1.29 -9.96 -6.91
C LEU A 105 0.19 -9.28 -7.74
N THR A 106 -0.67 -8.50 -7.08
CA THR A 106 -1.71 -7.74 -7.77
C THR A 106 -1.11 -6.71 -8.71
N LEU A 107 -0.12 -5.95 -8.23
CA LEU A 107 0.55 -4.92 -9.03
C LEU A 107 1.34 -5.49 -10.20
N LEU A 108 1.82 -6.73 -10.10
CA LEU A 108 2.48 -7.41 -11.22
C LEU A 108 1.53 -7.65 -12.40
N ASN A 109 0.22 -7.66 -12.16
CA ASN A 109 -0.79 -7.76 -13.22
C ASN A 109 -1.16 -6.40 -13.82
N THR A 110 -0.50 -5.33 -13.38
CA THR A 110 -0.66 -3.98 -13.92
C THR A 110 0.58 -3.61 -14.71
N ASN A 111 0.57 -2.42 -15.31
CA ASN A 111 1.75 -1.87 -15.98
C ASN A 111 2.66 -1.11 -15.03
N CYS A 112 2.45 -1.22 -13.72
CA CYS A 112 3.22 -0.51 -12.71
C CYS A 112 4.70 -0.87 -12.82
N ARG A 113 5.55 0.14 -12.98
CA ARG A 113 6.98 0.00 -13.20
C ARG A 113 7.78 0.12 -11.92
N ARG A 114 7.34 0.95 -10.99
CA ARG A 114 8.09 1.22 -9.76
C ARG A 114 7.22 1.28 -8.54
N ILE A 115 7.77 0.77 -7.44
CA ILE A 115 7.22 0.88 -6.09
C ILE A 115 8.21 1.68 -5.27
N VAL A 116 7.74 2.76 -4.64
CA VAL A 116 8.55 3.66 -3.83
C VAL A 116 7.91 3.77 -2.45
N PHE A 117 8.69 3.59 -1.37
CA PHE A 117 8.12 3.56 -0.02
C PHE A 117 9.08 4.12 1.02
N ARG A 118 8.53 4.49 2.19
CA ARG A 118 9.28 5.02 3.34
C ARG A 118 9.81 3.94 4.26
N THR A 119 8.92 3.06 4.71
CA THR A 119 9.23 2.07 5.74
C THR A 119 9.31 0.69 5.10
N ALA A 120 10.45 0.04 5.29
CA ALA A 120 10.68 -1.29 4.76
C ALA A 120 9.89 -2.34 5.57
N SER A 121 9.60 -3.45 4.90
CA SER A 121 9.08 -4.65 5.53
C SER A 121 10.23 -5.58 5.92
N ASN A 122 9.99 -6.47 6.88
CA ASN A 122 10.96 -7.51 7.22
C ASN A 122 11.06 -8.60 6.15
N ASP A 123 10.11 -8.65 5.22
CA ASP A 123 10.08 -9.66 4.17
C ASP A 123 10.82 -9.15 2.92
N THR A 124 11.97 -9.74 2.64
CA THR A 124 12.80 -9.40 1.48
C THR A 124 12.33 -10.06 0.19
N LYS A 125 11.45 -11.06 0.27
CA LYS A 125 10.97 -11.80 -0.91
C LYS A 125 10.18 -10.93 -1.86
N ASN A 126 9.46 -9.95 -1.35
CA ASN A 126 8.65 -9.04 -2.17
C ASN A 126 9.54 -8.21 -3.09
N CYS A 127 10.67 -7.73 -2.59
CA CYS A 127 11.65 -7.01 -3.38
C CYS A 127 12.21 -7.90 -4.50
N GLU A 128 12.64 -9.12 -4.15
CA GLU A 128 13.18 -10.08 -5.12
C GLU A 128 12.16 -10.41 -6.22
N LEU A 129 10.91 -10.63 -5.84
CA LEU A 129 9.84 -10.94 -6.76
C LEU A 129 9.60 -9.78 -7.74
N TRP A 130 9.54 -8.56 -7.24
CA TRP A 130 9.31 -7.38 -8.04
C TRP A 130 10.48 -7.11 -9.00
N GLU A 131 11.69 -7.17 -8.49
CA GLU A 131 12.90 -6.92 -9.29
C GLU A 131 13.15 -8.04 -10.31
N SER A 132 12.76 -9.28 -10.02
CA SER A 132 12.89 -10.37 -10.99
C SER A 132 12.02 -10.17 -12.22
N ALA A 133 10.96 -9.37 -12.10
CA ALA A 133 10.11 -8.98 -13.21
C ALA A 133 10.67 -7.76 -13.99
N GLY A 134 11.87 -7.31 -13.67
CA GLY A 134 12.50 -6.17 -14.31
C GLY A 134 11.97 -4.82 -13.84
N ARG A 135 11.36 -4.76 -12.67
CA ARG A 135 10.73 -3.56 -12.14
C ARG A 135 11.54 -2.96 -11.00
N GLU A 136 11.26 -1.71 -10.66
CA GLU A 136 12.05 -0.94 -9.70
C GLU A 136 11.42 -0.95 -8.30
N TRP A 137 12.22 -1.28 -7.30
CA TRP A 137 11.85 -1.30 -5.88
C TRP A 137 12.71 -0.29 -5.16
N ILE A 138 12.11 0.82 -4.72
CA ILE A 138 12.85 1.97 -4.22
C ILE A 138 12.46 2.26 -2.78
N HIS A 139 13.43 2.11 -1.86
CA HIS A 139 13.27 2.49 -0.46
C HIS A 139 13.85 3.88 -0.27
N LEU A 140 13.00 4.82 0.14
CA LEU A 140 13.40 6.21 0.34
C LEU A 140 12.99 6.64 1.75
N PRO A 141 13.82 6.37 2.78
CA PRO A 141 13.49 6.74 4.17
C PRO A 141 13.31 8.24 4.33
N GLY A 142 12.39 8.63 5.20
CA GLY A 142 12.14 10.04 5.50
C GLY A 142 13.13 10.66 6.46
#